data_c9ec4f6bfbf465736c1f8f4f589d612b
#
_entry.id   c9ec4f6bfbf465736c1f8f4f589d612b
#
_cell.length_a   1.000
_cell.length_b   1.000
_cell.length_c   1.000
_cell.angle_alpha   90.00
_cell.angle_beta   90.00
_cell.angle_gamma   90.00
#
_symmetry.space_group_name_H-M   'P 1'
#
loop_
_entity.id
_entity.type
_entity.pdbx_description
1 polymer ?
#
loop_
_entity_poly.entity_id
_entity_poly.type
_entity_poly.pdbx_seq_one_letter_code
_entity_poly.pdbx_strand_id
1 'polypeptide(L)'
;WPIQILEIGAIGTHNALGLALAKEAVFLQASTSEVYGDPLVNPQPEDYWGNVNPIGVRGVYDEGKRYGEALVMAYHRAHGLRTRIARIFNTYGPRMRPDDGRVVPAFFMAALRGAPLPVHGDGSQTRSLCFVDDLIDGLVRLAASDVVEPVNLGNPHEVSILELAHMITEVVGSESEIAFAPRPVDDPQVRSPDIRRARTLVGWEPVTSLREGLERTAPWFQSFLAAE
;
A
#
# COMPACT_ATOMS: atom_id res chain seq x y z
N TRP A 1 15.55 -7.46 8.94
CA TRP A 1 16.15 -8.23 7.83
C TRP A 1 16.47 -7.34 6.61
N PRO A 2 17.18 -6.19 6.78
CA PRO A 2 17.31 -5.19 5.70
C PRO A 2 18.07 -5.73 4.47
N ILE A 3 19.11 -6.53 4.66
CA ILE A 3 19.90 -7.09 3.55
C ILE A 3 19.05 -8.06 2.73
N GLN A 4 18.29 -8.95 3.38
CA GLN A 4 17.39 -9.88 2.69
C GLN A 4 16.30 -9.19 1.89
N ILE A 5 15.79 -8.06 2.37
CA ILE A 5 14.80 -7.25 1.61
C ILE A 5 15.40 -6.77 0.29
N LEU A 6 16.64 -6.28 0.29
CA LEU A 6 17.35 -5.88 -0.94
C LEU A 6 17.63 -7.09 -1.86
N GLU A 7 18.09 -8.21 -1.30
CA GLU A 7 18.33 -9.43 -2.08
C GLU A 7 17.05 -9.96 -2.76
N ILE A 8 15.94 -10.00 -2.01
CA ILE A 8 14.63 -10.40 -2.55
C ILE A 8 14.18 -9.41 -3.63
N GLY A 9 14.32 -8.11 -3.38
CA GLY A 9 13.96 -7.06 -4.33
C GLY A 9 14.78 -7.14 -5.63
N ALA A 10 16.06 -7.47 -5.54
CA ALA A 10 16.97 -7.54 -6.69
C ALA A 10 16.97 -8.95 -7.33
N ILE A 11 17.53 -9.94 -6.63
CA ILE A 11 17.76 -11.28 -7.17
C ILE A 11 16.43 -12.01 -7.37
N GLY A 12 15.50 -11.87 -6.42
CA GLY A 12 14.17 -12.50 -6.51
C GLY A 12 13.40 -11.99 -7.74
N THR A 13 13.38 -10.68 -7.96
CA THR A 13 12.73 -10.07 -9.14
C THR A 13 13.41 -10.52 -10.43
N HIS A 14 14.76 -10.53 -10.48
CA HIS A 14 15.51 -11.02 -11.64
C HIS A 14 15.15 -12.47 -12.00
N ASN A 15 15.14 -13.37 -11.01
CA ASN A 15 14.81 -14.78 -11.23
C ASN A 15 13.37 -14.97 -11.71
N ALA A 16 12.44 -14.22 -11.13
CA ALA A 16 11.02 -14.26 -11.53
C ALA A 16 10.80 -13.74 -12.96
N LEU A 17 11.50 -12.68 -13.36
CA LEU A 17 11.49 -12.16 -14.74
C LEU A 17 12.09 -13.18 -15.73
N GLY A 18 13.20 -13.84 -15.37
CA GLY A 18 13.78 -14.91 -16.17
C GLY A 18 12.83 -16.09 -16.38
N LEU A 19 12.10 -16.47 -15.31
CA LEU A 19 11.05 -17.49 -15.40
C LEU A 19 9.89 -17.05 -16.29
N ALA A 20 9.41 -15.81 -16.14
CA ALA A 20 8.33 -15.26 -16.95
C ALA A 20 8.73 -15.23 -18.43
N LEU A 21 9.98 -14.83 -18.75
CA LEU A 21 10.51 -14.85 -20.11
C LEU A 21 10.55 -16.27 -20.69
N ALA A 22 11.07 -17.24 -19.94
CA ALA A 22 11.15 -18.64 -20.38
C ALA A 22 9.78 -19.31 -20.58
N LYS A 23 8.72 -18.79 -19.92
CA LYS A 23 7.35 -19.29 -20.01
C LYS A 23 6.43 -18.44 -20.89
N GLU A 24 6.96 -17.39 -21.52
CA GLU A 24 6.18 -16.42 -22.32
C GLU A 24 4.96 -15.85 -21.54
N ALA A 25 5.14 -15.73 -20.21
CA ALA A 25 4.08 -15.27 -19.30
C ALA A 25 4.03 -13.75 -19.19
N VAL A 26 2.90 -13.22 -18.72
CA VAL A 26 2.82 -11.84 -18.25
C VAL A 26 3.46 -11.75 -16.87
N PHE A 27 4.32 -10.75 -16.67
CA PHE A 27 4.92 -10.46 -15.37
C PHE A 27 4.29 -9.19 -14.78
N LEU A 28 3.64 -9.31 -13.62
CA LEU A 28 3.12 -8.17 -12.88
C LEU A 28 3.99 -7.93 -11.64
N GLN A 29 4.62 -6.76 -11.59
CA GLN A 29 5.39 -6.29 -10.44
C GLN A 29 4.46 -5.63 -9.43
N ALA A 30 4.37 -6.21 -8.25
CA ALA A 30 3.80 -5.53 -7.08
C ALA A 30 4.81 -4.50 -6.57
N SER A 31 4.76 -3.29 -7.12
CA SER A 31 5.50 -2.13 -6.64
C SER A 31 4.70 -1.41 -5.54
N THR A 32 5.08 -0.22 -5.16
CA THR A 32 4.55 0.47 -4.00
C THR A 32 4.57 1.99 -4.17
N SER A 33 3.70 2.70 -3.45
CA SER A 33 3.78 4.16 -3.31
C SER A 33 5.07 4.65 -2.63
N GLU A 34 5.81 3.76 -1.95
CA GLU A 34 7.08 4.10 -1.33
C GLU A 34 8.17 4.49 -2.36
N VAL A 35 8.01 4.11 -3.64
CA VAL A 35 8.91 4.58 -4.71
C VAL A 35 8.91 6.11 -4.87
N TYR A 36 7.89 6.79 -4.36
CA TYR A 36 7.79 8.24 -4.33
C TYR A 36 8.52 8.89 -3.14
N GLY A 37 8.91 8.12 -2.13
CA GLY A 37 9.59 8.60 -0.92
C GLY A 37 8.73 9.53 -0.08
N ASP A 38 9.32 10.65 0.37
CA ASP A 38 8.61 11.78 0.98
C ASP A 38 8.21 12.76 -0.14
N PRO A 39 6.99 12.67 -0.67
CA PRO A 39 6.65 13.30 -1.94
C PRO A 39 6.49 14.82 -1.82
N LEU A 40 7.07 15.54 -2.77
CA LEU A 40 6.91 17.00 -2.92
C LEU A 40 5.67 17.38 -3.77
N VAL A 41 4.97 16.37 -4.29
CA VAL A 41 3.77 16.53 -5.14
C VAL A 41 2.63 15.72 -4.55
N ASN A 42 1.46 16.33 -4.42
CA ASN A 42 0.25 15.67 -3.93
C ASN A 42 -0.98 16.09 -4.77
N PRO A 43 -1.81 15.14 -5.27
CA PRO A 43 -1.59 13.69 -5.27
C PRO A 43 -0.39 13.28 -6.14
N GLN A 44 0.20 12.09 -5.89
CA GLN A 44 1.35 11.60 -6.62
C GLN A 44 0.96 11.01 -7.97
N PRO A 45 1.35 11.62 -9.12
CA PRO A 45 1.16 11.02 -10.44
C PRO A 45 2.32 10.07 -10.79
N GLU A 46 2.12 9.17 -11.73
CA GLU A 46 3.10 8.14 -12.08
C GLU A 46 4.36 8.67 -12.77
N ASP A 47 4.31 9.86 -13.35
CA ASP A 47 5.46 10.57 -13.95
C ASP A 47 6.31 11.34 -12.94
N TYR A 48 5.88 11.42 -11.68
CA TYR A 48 6.70 11.93 -10.58
C TYR A 48 7.77 10.91 -10.18
N TRP A 49 9.04 11.26 -10.28
CA TRP A 49 10.16 10.34 -10.03
C TRP A 49 10.46 10.08 -8.55
N GLY A 50 9.83 10.84 -7.67
CA GLY A 50 9.95 10.67 -6.24
C GLY A 50 11.05 11.52 -5.59
N ASN A 51 11.04 11.48 -4.26
CA ASN A 51 12.00 12.13 -3.37
C ASN A 51 12.40 11.11 -2.28
N VAL A 52 13.27 10.17 -2.64
CA VAL A 52 13.70 9.06 -1.77
C VAL A 52 15.05 9.38 -1.14
N ASN A 53 15.19 9.13 0.16
CA ASN A 53 16.48 9.12 0.84
C ASN A 53 17.11 7.72 0.72
N PRO A 54 18.07 7.50 -0.21
CA PRO A 54 18.59 6.15 -0.51
C PRO A 54 19.43 5.56 0.62
N ILE A 55 19.93 6.38 1.55
CA ILE A 55 20.74 5.94 2.71
C ILE A 55 19.95 5.97 4.03
N GLY A 56 18.69 6.39 3.99
CA GLY A 56 17.79 6.37 5.15
C GLY A 56 17.38 4.96 5.53
N VAL A 57 16.85 4.80 6.74
CA VAL A 57 16.40 3.49 7.26
C VAL A 57 15.34 2.86 6.35
N ARG A 58 14.47 3.67 5.74
CA ARG A 58 13.43 3.21 4.79
C ARG A 58 13.98 2.91 3.39
N GLY A 59 15.14 3.49 3.02
CA GLY A 59 15.74 3.35 1.71
C GLY A 59 15.95 1.91 1.24
N VAL A 60 16.14 0.97 2.17
CA VAL A 60 16.26 -0.46 1.86
C VAL A 60 15.03 -1.00 1.11
N TYR A 61 13.85 -0.67 1.56
CA TYR A 61 12.60 -1.11 0.91
C TYR A 61 12.32 -0.28 -0.35
N ASP A 62 12.44 1.04 -0.23
CA ASP A 62 12.11 1.97 -1.31
C ASP A 62 13.00 1.73 -2.53
N GLU A 63 14.33 1.64 -2.35
CA GLU A 63 15.28 1.38 -3.43
C GLU A 63 15.17 -0.06 -3.97
N GLY A 64 14.86 -1.04 -3.12
CA GLY A 64 14.57 -2.40 -3.58
C GLY A 64 13.40 -2.45 -4.57
N LYS A 65 12.33 -1.68 -4.32
CA LYS A 65 11.17 -1.57 -5.21
C LYS A 65 11.48 -0.75 -6.47
N ARG A 66 12.21 0.36 -6.35
CA ARG A 66 12.65 1.19 -7.48
C ARG A 66 13.56 0.40 -8.42
N TYR A 67 14.51 -0.36 -7.87
CA TYR A 67 15.34 -1.29 -8.64
C TYR A 67 14.49 -2.33 -9.39
N GLY A 68 13.48 -2.91 -8.71
CA GLY A 68 12.55 -3.85 -9.34
C GLY A 68 11.82 -3.26 -10.54
N GLU A 69 11.29 -2.02 -10.45
CA GLU A 69 10.66 -1.33 -11.58
C GLU A 69 11.66 -1.12 -12.74
N ALA A 70 12.88 -0.67 -12.43
CA ALA A 70 13.92 -0.46 -13.45
C ALA A 70 14.27 -1.77 -14.16
N LEU A 71 14.38 -2.87 -13.41
CA LEU A 71 14.69 -4.19 -13.95
C LEU A 71 13.55 -4.72 -14.83
N VAL A 72 12.29 -4.57 -14.41
CA VAL A 72 11.09 -4.92 -15.19
C VAL A 72 11.09 -4.20 -16.54
N MET A 73 11.35 -2.89 -16.54
CA MET A 73 11.41 -2.10 -17.77
C MET A 73 12.61 -2.48 -18.66
N ALA A 74 13.74 -2.88 -18.07
CA ALA A 74 14.88 -3.37 -18.82
C ALA A 74 14.56 -4.69 -19.55
N TYR A 75 13.89 -5.64 -18.89
CA TYR A 75 13.44 -6.89 -19.51
C TYR A 75 12.41 -6.64 -20.61
N HIS A 76 11.48 -5.72 -20.41
CA HIS A 76 10.53 -5.33 -21.45
C HIS A 76 11.25 -4.80 -22.69
N ARG A 77 12.18 -3.85 -22.53
CA ARG A 77 12.91 -3.23 -23.65
C ARG A 77 13.86 -4.18 -24.37
N ALA A 78 14.55 -5.04 -23.62
CA ALA A 78 15.57 -5.94 -24.18
C ALA A 78 14.98 -7.21 -24.81
N HIS A 79 13.88 -7.71 -24.25
CA HIS A 79 13.35 -9.03 -24.63
C HIS A 79 11.87 -9.00 -25.07
N GLY A 80 11.21 -7.84 -25.06
CA GLY A 80 9.78 -7.75 -25.38
C GLY A 80 8.88 -8.46 -24.36
N LEU A 81 9.38 -8.73 -23.15
CA LEU A 81 8.57 -9.38 -22.10
C LEU A 81 7.33 -8.56 -21.81
N ARG A 82 6.18 -9.20 -21.74
CA ARG A 82 4.93 -8.56 -21.36
C ARG A 82 4.93 -8.26 -19.86
N THR A 83 5.15 -7.01 -19.49
CA THR A 83 5.30 -6.58 -18.10
C THR A 83 4.22 -5.60 -17.69
N ARG A 84 3.86 -5.60 -16.41
CA ARG A 84 2.96 -4.66 -15.74
C ARG A 84 3.60 -4.21 -14.44
N ILE A 85 3.38 -2.95 -14.05
CA ILE A 85 3.88 -2.41 -12.78
C ILE A 85 2.70 -1.77 -12.05
N ALA A 86 2.34 -2.33 -10.91
CA ALA A 86 1.33 -1.78 -10.00
C ALA A 86 2.02 -1.04 -8.85
N ARG A 87 1.89 0.29 -8.76
CA ARG A 87 2.29 1.06 -7.59
C ARG A 87 1.14 1.06 -6.59
N ILE A 88 1.22 0.13 -5.63
CA ILE A 88 0.17 -0.11 -4.64
C ILE A 88 0.28 0.91 -3.53
N PHE A 89 -0.81 1.62 -3.26
CA PHE A 89 -0.96 2.50 -2.11
C PHE A 89 -1.48 1.75 -0.88
N ASN A 90 -1.61 2.44 0.26
CA ASN A 90 -2.01 1.81 1.51
C ASN A 90 -3.30 1.02 1.33
N THR A 91 -3.22 -0.26 1.61
CA THR A 91 -4.34 -1.21 1.46
C THR A 91 -4.68 -1.82 2.81
N TYR A 92 -5.97 -2.02 3.05
CA TYR A 92 -6.50 -2.66 4.25
C TYR A 92 -7.62 -3.63 3.90
N GLY A 93 -7.94 -4.51 4.84
CA GLY A 93 -9.04 -5.47 4.68
C GLY A 93 -8.90 -6.69 5.57
N PRO A 94 -9.81 -7.66 5.44
CA PRO A 94 -9.70 -8.96 6.11
C PRO A 94 -8.37 -9.66 5.80
N ARG A 95 -7.92 -10.53 6.71
CA ARG A 95 -6.66 -11.28 6.63
C ARG A 95 -5.37 -10.45 6.77
N MET A 96 -5.48 -9.15 7.10
CA MET A 96 -4.29 -8.44 7.61
C MET A 96 -3.85 -9.07 8.91
N ARG A 97 -2.53 -9.17 9.09
CA ARG A 97 -1.97 -9.67 10.35
C ARG A 97 -2.18 -8.64 11.46
N PRO A 98 -2.68 -9.05 12.64
CA PRO A 98 -2.89 -8.13 13.76
C PRO A 98 -1.63 -7.45 14.27
N ASP A 99 -0.48 -8.12 14.09
CA ASP A 99 0.86 -7.71 14.56
C ASP A 99 1.73 -7.07 13.45
N ASP A 100 1.15 -6.65 12.31
CA ASP A 100 1.96 -6.14 11.19
C ASP A 100 2.48 -4.70 11.38
N GLY A 101 2.04 -4.02 12.44
CA GLY A 101 2.51 -2.69 12.83
C GLY A 101 1.88 -1.52 12.07
N ARG A 102 0.98 -1.77 11.10
CA ARG A 102 0.25 -0.72 10.39
C ARG A 102 -0.93 -0.20 11.21
N VAL A 103 -1.38 1.03 10.91
CA VAL A 103 -2.37 1.76 11.69
C VAL A 103 -3.73 1.04 11.78
N VAL A 104 -4.24 0.48 10.67
CA VAL A 104 -5.57 -0.16 10.68
C VAL A 104 -5.61 -1.39 11.60
N PRO A 105 -4.71 -2.38 11.50
CA PRO A 105 -4.65 -3.48 12.47
C PRO A 105 -4.42 -3.00 13.90
N ALA A 106 -3.50 -2.05 14.12
CA ALA A 106 -3.22 -1.54 15.46
C ALA A 106 -4.46 -0.93 16.12
N PHE A 107 -5.23 -0.15 15.37
CA PHE A 107 -6.45 0.47 15.89
C PHE A 107 -7.57 -0.56 16.14
N PHE A 108 -7.79 -1.53 15.23
CA PHE A 108 -8.75 -2.60 15.47
C PHE A 108 -8.39 -3.40 16.72
N MET A 109 -7.12 -3.80 16.85
CA MET A 109 -6.70 -4.60 18.02
C MET A 109 -6.81 -3.82 19.32
N ALA A 110 -6.47 -2.53 19.34
CA ALA A 110 -6.63 -1.68 20.50
C ALA A 110 -8.10 -1.50 20.86
N ALA A 111 -8.94 -1.10 19.90
CA ALA A 111 -10.37 -0.87 20.11
C ALA A 111 -11.09 -2.13 20.61
N LEU A 112 -10.83 -3.29 20.02
CA LEU A 112 -11.46 -4.56 20.39
C LEU A 112 -11.01 -5.08 21.77
N ARG A 113 -9.80 -4.70 22.22
CA ARG A 113 -9.28 -5.05 23.56
C ARG A 113 -9.68 -4.03 24.64
N GLY A 114 -10.37 -2.96 24.28
CA GLY A 114 -10.67 -1.87 25.20
C GLY A 114 -9.42 -1.08 25.64
N ALA A 115 -8.32 -1.18 24.87
CA ALA A 115 -7.08 -0.46 25.10
C ALA A 115 -7.08 0.89 24.36
N PRO A 116 -6.34 1.91 24.81
CA PRO A 116 -6.24 3.19 24.11
C PRO A 116 -5.66 3.03 22.70
N LEU A 117 -6.23 3.76 21.72
CA LEU A 117 -5.72 3.79 20.34
C LEU A 117 -4.49 4.71 20.25
N PRO A 118 -3.33 4.22 19.82
CA PRO A 118 -2.12 5.03 19.74
C PRO A 118 -2.12 5.92 18.49
N VAL A 119 -2.42 7.21 18.64
CA VAL A 119 -2.35 8.21 17.58
C VAL A 119 -1.03 8.95 17.68
N HIS A 120 -0.20 8.87 16.64
CA HIS A 120 1.10 9.54 16.60
C HIS A 120 0.92 11.02 16.21
N GLY A 121 1.65 11.91 16.87
CA GLY A 121 1.48 13.37 16.71
C GLY A 121 0.11 13.82 17.21
N ASP A 122 -0.48 14.78 16.52
CA ASP A 122 -1.85 15.28 16.76
C ASP A 122 -2.92 14.54 15.96
N GLY A 123 -2.53 13.56 15.13
CA GLY A 123 -3.42 12.79 14.27
C GLY A 123 -3.87 13.51 13.00
N SER A 124 -3.35 14.70 12.71
CA SER A 124 -3.71 15.48 11.51
C SER A 124 -3.12 14.94 10.20
N GLN A 125 -2.09 14.09 10.28
CA GLN A 125 -1.52 13.44 9.08
C GLN A 125 -2.56 12.58 8.40
N THR A 126 -2.57 12.63 7.06
CA THR A 126 -3.58 11.92 6.26
C THR A 126 -3.05 10.64 5.64
N ARG A 127 -3.95 9.70 5.38
CA ARG A 127 -3.69 8.49 4.60
C ARG A 127 -4.85 8.24 3.65
N SER A 128 -4.49 7.74 2.48
CA SER A 128 -5.43 7.20 1.50
C SER A 128 -5.47 5.69 1.63
N LEU A 129 -6.61 5.14 1.99
CA LEU A 129 -6.77 3.73 2.32
C LEU A 129 -7.67 3.04 1.29
N CYS A 130 -7.14 2.06 0.57
CA CYS A 130 -7.86 1.26 -0.42
C CYS A 130 -8.30 -0.07 0.19
N PHE A 131 -9.57 -0.44 -0.03
CA PHE A 131 -10.05 -1.74 0.39
C PHE A 131 -9.43 -2.85 -0.48
N VAL A 132 -9.13 -3.99 0.14
CA VAL A 132 -8.37 -5.07 -0.51
C VAL A 132 -9.06 -5.64 -1.76
N ASP A 133 -10.39 -5.76 -1.76
CA ASP A 133 -11.10 -6.31 -2.93
C ASP A 133 -11.02 -5.37 -4.13
N ASP A 134 -11.10 -4.04 -3.90
CA ASP A 134 -10.90 -3.04 -4.95
C ASP A 134 -9.48 -3.11 -5.51
N LEU A 135 -8.47 -3.25 -4.63
CA LEU A 135 -7.09 -3.42 -5.09
C LEU A 135 -6.92 -4.68 -5.95
N ILE A 136 -7.47 -5.81 -5.52
CA ILE A 136 -7.37 -7.08 -6.25
C ILE A 136 -8.03 -6.96 -7.64
N ASP A 137 -9.21 -6.33 -7.75
CA ASP A 137 -9.84 -6.05 -9.05
C ASP A 137 -8.90 -5.21 -9.94
N GLY A 138 -8.28 -4.17 -9.38
CA GLY A 138 -7.30 -3.35 -10.11
C GLY A 138 -6.08 -4.13 -10.59
N LEU A 139 -5.53 -5.01 -9.76
CA LEU A 139 -4.40 -5.87 -10.11
C LEU A 139 -4.77 -6.85 -11.23
N VAL A 140 -5.95 -7.47 -11.16
CA VAL A 140 -6.44 -8.41 -12.20
C VAL A 140 -6.64 -7.69 -13.53
N ARG A 141 -7.28 -6.52 -13.53
CA ARG A 141 -7.48 -5.70 -14.73
C ARG A 141 -6.16 -5.26 -15.34
N LEU A 142 -5.22 -4.77 -14.50
CA LEU A 142 -3.89 -4.37 -14.96
C LEU A 142 -3.14 -5.56 -15.56
N ALA A 143 -3.17 -6.74 -14.93
CA ALA A 143 -2.53 -7.94 -15.46
C ALA A 143 -3.09 -8.34 -16.84
N ALA A 144 -4.39 -8.17 -17.05
CA ALA A 144 -5.08 -8.48 -18.31
C ALA A 144 -4.93 -7.39 -19.39
N SER A 145 -4.47 -6.18 -19.03
CA SER A 145 -4.28 -5.07 -19.97
C SER A 145 -2.96 -5.17 -20.74
N ASP A 146 -2.74 -4.26 -21.67
CA ASP A 146 -1.44 -4.10 -22.38
C ASP A 146 -0.62 -2.90 -21.87
N VAL A 147 -0.99 -2.33 -20.72
CA VAL A 147 -0.31 -1.18 -20.13
C VAL A 147 1.04 -1.60 -19.57
N VAL A 148 2.12 -1.02 -20.09
CA VAL A 148 3.51 -1.32 -19.69
C VAL A 148 4.01 -0.35 -18.63
N GLU A 149 3.59 0.91 -18.73
CA GLU A 149 3.96 1.96 -17.79
C GLU A 149 3.40 1.67 -16.40
N PRO A 150 4.05 2.18 -15.33
CA PRO A 150 3.53 2.06 -13.97
C PRO A 150 2.11 2.63 -13.84
N VAL A 151 1.29 1.97 -13.04
CA VAL A 151 -0.08 2.40 -12.71
C VAL A 151 -0.25 2.46 -11.20
N ASN A 152 -0.71 3.59 -10.69
CA ASN A 152 -1.11 3.75 -9.31
C ASN A 152 -2.42 3.02 -9.03
N LEU A 153 -2.41 2.13 -8.04
CA LEU A 153 -3.61 1.48 -7.53
C LEU A 153 -3.80 1.85 -6.05
N GLY A 154 -4.86 2.60 -5.78
CA GLY A 154 -5.17 3.10 -4.45
C GLY A 154 -6.42 3.96 -4.44
N ASN A 155 -6.88 4.35 -3.25
CA ASN A 155 -8.02 5.23 -3.09
C ASN A 155 -7.53 6.68 -3.02
N PRO A 156 -8.03 7.63 -3.83
CA PRO A 156 -7.61 9.04 -3.76
C PRO A 156 -8.22 9.81 -2.58
N HIS A 157 -9.19 9.25 -1.86
CA HIS A 157 -9.80 9.90 -0.71
C HIS A 157 -8.89 9.80 0.52
N GLU A 158 -8.52 10.93 1.04
CA GLU A 158 -7.69 11.04 2.25
C GLU A 158 -8.56 11.08 3.50
N VAL A 159 -8.06 10.47 4.57
CA VAL A 159 -8.63 10.52 5.90
C VAL A 159 -7.51 10.83 6.89
N SER A 160 -7.77 11.69 7.89
CA SER A 160 -6.81 11.91 8.97
C SER A 160 -6.71 10.65 9.86
N ILE A 161 -5.56 10.48 10.50
CA ILE A 161 -5.39 9.35 11.44
C ILE A 161 -6.35 9.47 12.62
N LEU A 162 -6.67 10.68 13.03
CA LEU A 162 -7.64 10.92 14.10
C LEU A 162 -9.07 10.51 13.68
N GLU A 163 -9.52 10.90 12.48
CA GLU A 163 -10.82 10.47 11.93
C GLU A 163 -10.90 8.95 11.75
N LEU A 164 -9.81 8.33 11.28
CA LEU A 164 -9.72 6.87 11.16
C LEU A 164 -9.88 6.18 12.52
N ALA A 165 -9.25 6.71 13.59
CA ALA A 165 -9.37 6.17 14.93
C ALA A 165 -10.82 6.23 15.42
N HIS A 166 -11.49 7.37 15.29
CA HIS A 166 -12.91 7.51 15.64
C HIS A 166 -13.80 6.57 14.82
N MET A 167 -13.57 6.47 13.51
CA MET A 167 -14.37 5.60 12.66
C MET A 167 -14.24 4.12 13.07
N ILE A 168 -13.04 3.66 13.43
CA ILE A 168 -12.81 2.28 13.88
C ILE A 168 -13.49 2.04 15.23
N THR A 169 -13.38 2.97 16.19
CA THR A 169 -14.09 2.82 17.50
C THR A 169 -15.59 2.74 17.32
N GLU A 170 -16.18 3.56 16.44
CA GLU A 170 -17.61 3.48 16.10
C GLU A 170 -17.98 2.13 15.47
N VAL A 171 -17.22 1.66 14.48
CA VAL A 171 -17.50 0.41 13.75
C VAL A 171 -17.51 -0.81 14.67
N VAL A 172 -16.62 -0.85 15.67
CA VAL A 172 -16.56 -1.99 16.61
C VAL A 172 -17.36 -1.76 17.90
N GLY A 173 -17.99 -0.57 18.08
CA GLY A 173 -18.75 -0.23 19.28
C GLY A 173 -17.86 -0.11 20.52
N SER A 174 -16.63 0.39 20.38
CA SER A 174 -15.66 0.53 21.46
C SER A 174 -15.70 1.93 22.10
N GLU A 175 -15.55 1.98 23.42
CA GLU A 175 -15.36 3.21 24.21
C GLU A 175 -13.88 3.52 24.47
N SER A 176 -12.96 2.89 23.73
CA SER A 176 -11.52 3.09 23.90
C SER A 176 -11.12 4.55 23.66
N GLU A 177 -10.31 5.07 24.55
CA GLU A 177 -9.76 6.43 24.44
C GLU A 177 -8.67 6.52 23.36
N ILE A 178 -8.43 7.73 22.86
CA ILE A 178 -7.30 8.02 21.98
C ILE A 178 -6.10 8.47 22.82
N ALA A 179 -4.96 7.78 22.66
CA ALA A 179 -3.71 8.12 23.32
C ALA A 179 -2.72 8.72 22.32
N PHE A 180 -2.32 9.96 22.51
CA PHE A 180 -1.36 10.63 21.67
C PHE A 180 0.08 10.22 22.02
N ALA A 181 0.89 9.89 21.00
CA ALA A 181 2.29 9.50 21.13
C ALA A 181 3.19 10.32 20.19
N PRO A 182 4.50 10.43 20.50
CA PRO A 182 5.43 11.10 19.58
C PRO A 182 5.40 10.50 18.18
N ARG A 183 5.51 11.35 17.16
CA ARG A 183 5.52 10.93 15.77
C ARG A 183 6.85 10.22 15.44
N PRO A 184 6.83 9.08 14.72
CA PRO A 184 8.05 8.45 14.23
C PRO A 184 8.82 9.38 13.28
N VAL A 185 10.15 9.24 13.27
CA VAL A 185 11.03 9.94 12.33
C VAL A 185 10.73 9.40 10.91
N ASP A 186 10.73 10.29 9.91
CA ASP A 186 10.49 9.97 8.49
C ASP A 186 9.08 9.42 8.16
N ASP A 187 8.06 9.64 9.03
CA ASP A 187 6.68 9.30 8.67
C ASP A 187 6.09 10.38 7.74
N PRO A 188 5.68 10.05 6.49
CA PRO A 188 5.19 11.03 5.51
C PRO A 188 3.95 11.77 6.03
N GLN A 189 3.86 13.10 5.78
CA GLN A 189 2.69 13.88 6.15
C GLN A 189 1.46 13.49 5.33
N VAL A 190 1.64 13.34 4.02
CA VAL A 190 0.56 13.09 3.06
C VAL A 190 0.99 12.03 2.06
N ARG A 191 0.07 11.11 1.72
CA ARG A 191 0.29 10.13 0.66
C ARG A 191 -1.04 9.80 0.00
N SER A 192 -1.23 10.31 -1.24
CA SER A 192 -2.48 10.17 -1.99
C SER A 192 -2.19 9.86 -3.47
N PRO A 193 -2.80 8.81 -4.07
CA PRO A 193 -2.58 8.49 -5.48
C PRO A 193 -3.32 9.43 -6.43
N ASP A 194 -2.66 9.86 -7.49
CA ASP A 194 -3.37 10.22 -8.71
C ASP A 194 -3.71 8.92 -9.45
N ILE A 195 -5.00 8.64 -9.64
CA ILE A 195 -5.49 7.42 -10.28
C ILE A 195 -6.02 7.65 -11.70
N ARG A 196 -5.72 8.79 -12.32
CA ARG A 196 -6.21 9.10 -13.68
C ARG A 196 -5.76 8.05 -14.68
N ARG A 197 -4.54 7.55 -14.58
CA ARG A 197 -4.01 6.48 -15.44
C ARG A 197 -4.76 5.16 -15.25
N ALA A 198 -5.04 4.76 -14.01
CA ALA A 198 -5.85 3.58 -13.73
C ALA A 198 -7.25 3.68 -14.34
N ARG A 199 -7.91 4.84 -14.20
CA ARG A 199 -9.23 5.08 -14.80
C ARG A 199 -9.21 5.01 -16.33
N THR A 200 -8.23 5.66 -16.97
CA THR A 200 -8.23 5.82 -18.43
C THR A 200 -7.69 4.62 -19.18
N LEU A 201 -6.66 3.94 -18.66
CA LEU A 201 -5.99 2.84 -19.36
C LEU A 201 -6.42 1.46 -18.88
N VAL A 202 -6.88 1.34 -17.63
CA VAL A 202 -7.27 0.06 -17.03
C VAL A 202 -8.78 -0.05 -16.80
N GLY A 203 -9.49 1.09 -16.83
CA GLY A 203 -10.93 1.16 -16.55
C GLY A 203 -11.25 0.81 -15.10
N TRP A 204 -10.35 1.21 -14.18
CA TRP A 204 -10.46 0.89 -12.76
C TRP A 204 -10.47 2.13 -11.86
N GLU A 205 -11.31 2.09 -10.86
CA GLU A 205 -11.30 2.98 -9.68
C GLU A 205 -11.84 2.23 -8.46
N PRO A 206 -11.44 2.61 -7.23
CA PRO A 206 -11.99 2.00 -6.02
C PRO A 206 -13.45 2.39 -5.83
N VAL A 207 -14.27 1.43 -5.43
CA VAL A 207 -15.72 1.62 -5.26
C VAL A 207 -16.18 1.48 -3.82
N THR A 208 -15.39 0.84 -2.96
CA THR A 208 -15.71 0.60 -1.56
C THR A 208 -15.40 1.84 -0.73
N SER A 209 -16.40 2.38 -0.02
CA SER A 209 -16.17 3.47 0.92
C SER A 209 -15.32 3.01 2.11
N LEU A 210 -14.61 3.96 2.77
CA LEU A 210 -13.78 3.61 3.93
C LEU A 210 -14.61 2.96 5.03
N ARG A 211 -15.76 3.52 5.37
CA ARG A 211 -16.67 2.97 6.41
C ARG A 211 -17.09 1.54 6.07
N GLU A 212 -17.60 1.30 4.86
CA GLU A 212 -17.99 -0.04 4.42
C GLU A 212 -16.84 -1.03 4.50
N GLY A 213 -15.64 -0.65 4.02
CA GLY A 213 -14.45 -1.51 4.09
C GLY A 213 -14.03 -1.81 5.52
N LEU A 214 -14.15 -0.86 6.47
CA LEU A 214 -13.88 -1.08 7.89
C LEU A 214 -14.91 -2.03 8.51
N GLU A 215 -16.20 -1.86 8.21
CA GLU A 215 -17.27 -2.76 8.65
C GLU A 215 -17.04 -4.20 8.15
N ARG A 216 -16.62 -4.37 6.89
CA ARG A 216 -16.28 -5.68 6.33
C ARG A 216 -14.97 -6.26 6.91
N THR A 217 -14.11 -5.42 7.46
CA THR A 217 -12.81 -5.83 8.05
C THR A 217 -12.96 -6.23 9.52
N ALA A 218 -13.85 -5.60 10.28
CA ALA A 218 -14.02 -5.81 11.72
C ALA A 218 -14.22 -7.29 12.13
N PRO A 219 -15.07 -8.10 11.44
CA PRO A 219 -15.27 -9.50 11.82
C PRO A 219 -13.98 -10.34 11.77
N TRP A 220 -13.04 -10.01 10.92
CA TRP A 220 -11.74 -10.71 10.86
C TRP A 220 -10.95 -10.53 12.17
N PHE A 221 -10.81 -9.28 12.65
CA PHE A 221 -10.11 -9.01 13.91
C PHE A 221 -10.84 -9.53 15.12
N GLN A 222 -12.20 -9.47 15.12
CA GLN A 222 -13.03 -10.07 16.18
C GLN A 222 -12.80 -11.59 16.26
N SER A 223 -12.82 -12.29 15.13
CA SER A 223 -12.58 -13.73 15.09
C SER A 223 -11.18 -14.12 15.53
N PHE A 224 -10.17 -13.29 15.24
CA PHE A 224 -8.80 -13.51 15.67
C PHE A 224 -8.69 -13.45 17.20
N LEU A 225 -9.27 -12.42 17.83
CA LEU A 225 -9.26 -12.29 19.30
C LEU A 225 -10.05 -13.40 20.02
N ALA A 226 -11.13 -13.89 19.40
CA ALA A 226 -11.88 -15.02 19.97
C ALA A 226 -11.12 -16.35 19.93
N ALA A 227 -10.02 -16.42 19.16
CA ALA A 227 -9.16 -17.60 19.02
C ALA A 227 -7.86 -17.52 19.86
N GLU A 228 -7.55 -16.35 20.47
CA GLU A 228 -6.47 -16.18 21.45
C GLU A 228 -6.87 -16.73 22.82
#